data_22c5e9ddf33f1318a51ef96f9b4d5cb1
#
_entry.id   22c5e9ddf33f1318a51ef96f9b4d5cb1
#
_cell.length_a   1.000
_cell.length_b   1.000
_cell.length_c   1.000
_cell.angle_alpha   90.00
_cell.angle_beta   90.00
_cell.angle_gamma   90.00
#
_symmetry.space_group_name_H-M   'P 1'
#
loop_
_entity.id
_entity.type
_entity.pdbx_description
1 polymer ?
#
loop_
_entity_poly.entity_id
_entity_poly.type
_entity_poly.pdbx_seq_one_letter_code
_entity_poly.pdbx_strand_id
1 'polypeptide(L)'
;MPTILQISAGQGPAECRTFVPLLAEIIRKDAAAKNIVCLPLTEYAAKGKETASIRLSVEGDLENFRKSWEGTVKWIWQSTIRPHWPRKNWFVKVSFFDFQPDHSGKIKASELKIETCRASGPGGQHVNKTDSAVRIIHLPTGLEASAGEERSQIRNRELAMLRLQEKMHLISEQRHASEKAEMWLDHYHLERGGAVRTFKGMPPKEAKK
;
A
#
# COMPACT_ATOMS: atom_id res chain seq x y z
N MET A 1 -2.92 -7.27 -8.92
CA MET A 1 -3.08 -6.41 -7.72
C MET A 1 -1.95 -5.40 -7.73
N PRO A 2 -2.20 -4.14 -7.41
CA PRO A 2 -1.13 -3.15 -7.37
C PRO A 2 -0.19 -3.46 -6.21
N THR A 3 1.09 -3.67 -6.53
CA THR A 3 2.15 -3.88 -5.55
C THR A 3 3.00 -2.62 -5.49
N ILE A 4 3.32 -2.14 -4.30
CA ILE A 4 4.23 -1.02 -4.11
C ILE A 4 5.61 -1.55 -3.71
N LEU A 5 6.61 -1.18 -4.49
CA LEU A 5 8.02 -1.37 -4.15
C LEU A 5 8.53 -0.11 -3.46
N GLN A 6 9.02 -0.25 -2.23
CA GLN A 6 9.66 0.83 -1.47
C GLN A 6 11.17 0.60 -1.41
N ILE A 7 11.93 1.63 -1.75
CA ILE A 7 13.38 1.68 -1.54
C ILE A 7 13.64 2.67 -0.42
N SER A 8 14.29 2.24 0.65
CA SER A 8 14.48 3.04 1.86
C SER A 8 15.93 3.07 2.31
N ALA A 9 16.43 4.27 2.62
CA ALA A 9 17.70 4.47 3.30
C ALA A 9 17.59 4.29 4.82
N GLY A 10 16.38 4.18 5.38
CA GLY A 10 16.15 4.19 6.82
C GLY A 10 16.74 5.43 7.48
N GLN A 11 17.37 5.23 8.61
CA GLN A 11 18.17 6.25 9.30
C GLN A 11 19.61 6.35 8.75
N GLY A 12 19.83 5.88 7.52
CA GLY A 12 21.13 5.90 6.88
C GLY A 12 21.63 7.31 6.58
N PRO A 13 22.95 7.47 6.50
CA PRO A 13 23.57 8.78 6.18
C PRO A 13 23.34 9.18 4.71
N ALA A 14 23.84 10.36 4.34
CA ALA A 14 23.71 10.94 3.01
C ALA A 14 24.06 9.99 1.87
N GLU A 15 25.08 9.16 2.05
CA GLU A 15 25.47 8.15 1.07
C GLU A 15 24.37 7.13 0.77
N CYS A 16 23.65 6.68 1.80
CA CYS A 16 22.50 5.80 1.60
C CYS A 16 21.37 6.54 0.86
N ARG A 17 21.11 7.80 1.20
CA ARG A 17 20.11 8.64 0.53
C ARG A 17 20.49 8.94 -0.94
N THR A 18 21.77 9.08 -1.24
CA THR A 18 22.27 9.20 -2.62
C THR A 18 22.07 7.90 -3.40
N PHE A 19 22.20 6.75 -2.74
CA PHE A 19 22.03 5.46 -3.38
C PHE A 19 20.59 5.14 -3.76
N VAL A 20 19.59 5.61 -2.98
CA VAL A 20 18.16 5.35 -3.22
C VAL A 20 17.72 5.70 -4.65
N PRO A 21 17.92 6.91 -5.20
CA PRO A 21 17.51 7.23 -6.56
C PRO A 21 18.31 6.47 -7.62
N LEU A 22 19.60 6.20 -7.39
CA LEU A 22 20.41 5.41 -8.31
C LEU A 22 19.92 3.97 -8.39
N LEU A 23 19.55 3.38 -7.24
CA LEU A 23 19.00 2.03 -7.17
C LEU A 23 17.62 1.96 -7.81
N ALA A 24 16.77 2.99 -7.65
CA ALA A 24 15.47 3.06 -8.30
C ALA A 24 15.59 2.98 -9.83
N GLU A 25 16.55 3.67 -10.43
CA GLU A 25 16.79 3.60 -11.86
C GLU A 25 17.31 2.22 -12.32
N ILE A 26 18.12 1.56 -11.50
CA ILE A 26 18.60 0.20 -11.79
C ILE A 26 17.43 -0.79 -11.74
N ILE A 27 16.57 -0.69 -10.70
CA ILE A 27 15.39 -1.53 -10.55
C ILE A 27 14.41 -1.32 -11.71
N ARG A 28 14.16 -0.08 -12.12
CA ARG A 28 13.29 0.23 -13.27
C ARG A 28 13.80 -0.38 -14.57
N LYS A 29 15.11 -0.36 -14.80
CA LYS A 29 15.72 -1.00 -15.98
C LYS A 29 15.60 -2.52 -15.95
N ASP A 30 15.81 -3.14 -14.79
CA ASP A 30 15.64 -4.60 -14.61
C ASP A 30 14.17 -5.01 -14.77
N ALA A 31 13.23 -4.21 -14.25
CA ALA A 31 11.80 -4.40 -14.43
C ALA A 31 11.39 -4.35 -15.91
N ALA A 32 11.86 -3.32 -16.65
CA ALA A 32 11.59 -3.20 -18.08
C ALA A 32 12.14 -4.39 -18.89
N ALA A 33 13.34 -4.88 -18.56
CA ALA A 33 13.93 -6.07 -19.20
C ALA A 33 13.12 -7.36 -18.94
N LYS A 34 12.29 -7.37 -17.89
CA LYS A 34 11.42 -8.50 -17.51
C LYS A 34 9.93 -8.28 -17.84
N ASN A 35 9.62 -7.27 -18.64
CA ASN A 35 8.25 -6.87 -19.00
C ASN A 35 7.36 -6.54 -17.77
N ILE A 36 7.97 -6.01 -16.71
CA ILE A 36 7.27 -5.53 -15.52
C ILE A 36 7.09 -4.02 -15.66
N VAL A 37 5.83 -3.56 -15.52
CA VAL A 37 5.52 -2.13 -15.49
C VAL A 37 5.97 -1.57 -14.14
N CYS A 38 6.79 -0.53 -14.17
CA CYS A 38 7.36 0.09 -12.96
C CYS A 38 7.26 1.61 -13.06
N LEU A 39 6.30 2.20 -12.34
CA LEU A 39 5.99 3.63 -12.39
C LEU A 39 6.28 4.29 -11.04
N PRO A 40 6.89 5.49 -11.02
CA PRO A 40 7.10 6.22 -9.78
C PRO A 40 5.76 6.74 -9.22
N LEU A 41 5.50 6.48 -7.93
CA LEU A 41 4.34 7.01 -7.20
C LEU A 41 4.60 8.39 -6.59
N THR A 42 5.88 8.73 -6.41
CA THR A 42 6.29 10.04 -5.91
C THR A 42 7.31 10.63 -6.88
N GLU A 43 7.18 11.91 -7.20
CA GLU A 43 8.24 12.61 -7.89
C GLU A 43 9.48 12.60 -7.01
N TYR A 44 10.53 11.96 -7.47
CA TYR A 44 11.83 12.02 -6.81
C TYR A 44 12.79 12.81 -7.67
N ALA A 45 13.60 13.59 -7.01
CA ALA A 45 14.55 14.45 -7.70
C ALA A 45 15.46 13.61 -8.59
N ALA A 46 15.58 14.03 -9.86
CA ALA A 46 16.47 13.41 -10.83
C ALA A 46 17.90 13.31 -10.29
N LYS A 47 18.61 12.28 -10.72
CA LYS A 47 20.01 11.92 -10.44
C LYS A 47 20.78 12.90 -9.55
N GLY A 48 21.14 12.43 -8.35
CA GLY A 48 22.11 13.11 -7.48
C GLY A 48 21.53 13.89 -6.30
N LYS A 49 20.21 14.02 -6.17
CA LYS A 49 19.61 14.57 -4.96
C LYS A 49 19.35 13.46 -3.92
N GLU A 50 19.72 13.73 -2.69
CA GLU A 50 19.47 12.84 -1.56
C GLU A 50 17.97 12.61 -1.35
N THR A 51 17.56 11.34 -1.30
CA THR A 51 16.18 10.96 -1.07
C THR A 51 16.13 9.84 -0.04
N ALA A 52 15.35 10.03 1.02
CA ALA A 52 15.25 9.07 2.12
C ALA A 52 14.53 7.77 1.70
N SER A 53 13.49 7.89 0.88
CA SER A 53 12.77 6.74 0.33
C SER A 53 12.11 7.08 -1.01
N ILE A 54 11.95 6.07 -1.86
CA ILE A 54 11.23 6.15 -3.13
C ILE A 54 10.22 5.00 -3.16
N ARG A 55 9.02 5.28 -3.68
CA ARG A 55 7.96 4.29 -3.90
C ARG A 55 7.66 4.19 -5.38
N LEU A 56 7.59 2.96 -5.86
CA LEU A 56 7.28 2.61 -7.23
C LEU A 56 6.07 1.69 -7.26
N SER A 57 5.11 1.93 -8.15
CA SER A 57 4.07 0.95 -8.47
C SER A 57 4.67 -0.08 -9.40
N VAL A 58 4.47 -1.36 -9.11
CA VAL A 58 4.96 -2.46 -9.93
C VAL A 58 3.82 -3.41 -10.28
N GLU A 59 3.73 -3.78 -11.57
CA GLU A 59 2.68 -4.64 -12.11
C GLU A 59 3.29 -5.64 -13.09
N GLY A 60 2.90 -6.91 -12.98
CA GLY A 60 3.38 -7.99 -13.84
C GLY A 60 3.58 -9.29 -13.07
N ASP A 61 4.42 -10.20 -13.60
CA ASP A 61 4.86 -11.39 -12.87
C ASP A 61 5.98 -11.00 -11.89
N LEU A 62 5.59 -10.81 -10.63
CA LEU A 62 6.49 -10.27 -9.60
C LEU A 62 7.20 -11.36 -8.79
N GLU A 63 6.88 -12.65 -8.91
CA GLU A 63 7.40 -13.67 -8.01
C GLU A 63 8.94 -13.74 -8.03
N ASN A 64 9.52 -13.91 -9.20
CA ASN A 64 10.97 -13.96 -9.37
C ASN A 64 11.64 -12.61 -9.18
N PHE A 65 10.95 -11.53 -9.55
CA PHE A 65 11.43 -10.16 -9.37
C PHE A 65 11.55 -9.81 -7.90
N ARG A 66 10.50 -10.10 -7.10
CA ARG A 66 10.48 -9.95 -5.65
C ARG A 66 11.62 -10.72 -4.99
N LYS A 67 11.75 -12.03 -5.26
CA LYS A 67 12.84 -12.87 -4.73
C LYS A 67 14.24 -12.31 -5.04
N SER A 68 14.39 -11.59 -6.15
CA SER A 68 15.69 -11.04 -6.56
C SER A 68 16.00 -9.67 -5.96
N TRP A 69 15.00 -8.94 -5.46
CA TRP A 69 15.16 -7.57 -4.98
C TRP A 69 14.77 -7.35 -3.52
N GLU A 70 13.85 -8.14 -2.96
CA GLU A 70 13.35 -7.95 -1.60
C GLU A 70 14.45 -8.21 -0.58
N GLY A 71 14.68 -7.23 0.30
CA GLY A 71 15.68 -7.30 1.36
C GLY A 71 16.69 -6.16 1.32
N THR A 72 17.84 -6.41 1.93
CA THR A 72 18.92 -5.39 2.02
C THR A 72 19.78 -5.42 0.77
N VAL A 73 20.02 -4.23 0.21
CA VAL A 73 20.96 -4.02 -0.90
C VAL A 73 22.17 -3.25 -0.42
N LYS A 74 23.35 -3.78 -0.73
CA LYS A 74 24.65 -3.21 -0.32
C LYS A 74 25.29 -2.43 -1.46
N TRP A 75 25.78 -1.26 -1.15
CA TRP A 75 26.61 -0.45 -2.06
C TRP A 75 28.00 -0.23 -1.46
N ILE A 76 29.03 -0.63 -2.20
CA ILE A 76 30.44 -0.46 -1.84
C ILE A 76 30.98 0.72 -2.63
N TRP A 77 31.18 1.82 -1.95
CA TRP A 77 31.64 3.05 -2.55
C TRP A 77 32.39 3.92 -1.54
N GLN A 78 33.56 4.45 -1.96
CA GLN A 78 34.26 5.48 -1.17
C GLN A 78 33.49 6.79 -1.31
N SER A 79 32.99 7.30 -0.19
CA SER A 79 32.20 8.52 -0.18
C SER A 79 32.99 9.72 -0.71
N THR A 80 32.40 10.42 -1.67
CA THR A 80 32.90 11.74 -2.12
C THR A 80 32.34 12.86 -1.23
N ILE A 81 31.27 12.59 -0.49
CA ILE A 81 30.66 13.52 0.47
C ILE A 81 31.54 13.64 1.71
N ARG A 82 32.16 12.51 2.11
CA ARG A 82 33.08 12.42 3.27
C ARG A 82 34.35 11.66 2.87
N PRO A 83 35.28 12.26 2.13
CA PRO A 83 36.43 11.56 1.52
C PRO A 83 37.32 10.82 2.50
N HIS A 84 37.48 11.33 3.71
CA HIS A 84 38.33 10.75 4.77
C HIS A 84 37.62 9.72 5.65
N TRP A 85 36.33 9.44 5.38
CA TRP A 85 35.57 8.50 6.19
C TRP A 85 35.96 7.06 5.81
N PRO A 86 36.32 6.21 6.77
CA PRO A 86 36.83 4.85 6.47
C PRO A 86 35.75 3.89 5.97
N ARG A 87 34.49 4.21 6.22
CA ARG A 87 33.36 3.34 5.86
C ARG A 87 33.07 3.44 4.36
N LYS A 88 33.00 2.24 3.73
CA LYS A 88 32.72 2.07 2.28
C LYS A 88 31.43 1.31 2.00
N ASN A 89 30.81 0.70 3.01
CA ASN A 89 29.61 -0.12 2.87
C ASN A 89 28.37 0.66 3.26
N TRP A 90 27.45 0.84 2.31
CA TRP A 90 26.19 1.55 2.48
C TRP A 90 25.04 0.58 2.21
N PHE A 91 23.97 0.69 2.98
CA PHE A 91 22.87 -0.26 2.90
C PHE A 91 21.56 0.51 2.69
N VAL A 92 20.72 -0.03 1.83
CA VAL A 92 19.34 0.40 1.62
C VAL A 92 18.44 -0.83 1.64
N LYS A 93 17.18 -0.67 2.00
CA LYS A 93 16.19 -1.74 2.00
C LYS A 93 15.28 -1.62 0.81
N VAL A 94 14.91 -2.75 0.23
CA VAL A 94 13.87 -2.88 -0.77
C VAL A 94 12.78 -3.77 -0.19
N SER A 95 11.56 -3.25 -0.12
CA SER A 95 10.39 -3.95 0.42
C SER A 95 9.25 -3.90 -0.59
N PHE A 96 8.41 -4.94 -0.59
CA PHE A 96 7.22 -5.01 -1.42
C PHE A 96 5.98 -5.08 -0.53
N PHE A 97 5.00 -4.23 -0.84
CA PHE A 97 3.72 -4.17 -0.15
C PHE A 97 2.60 -4.45 -1.13
N ASP A 98 1.80 -5.47 -0.84
CA ASP A 98 0.65 -5.84 -1.65
C ASP A 98 -0.60 -5.19 -1.06
N PHE A 99 -1.19 -4.25 -1.81
CA PHE A 99 -2.41 -3.58 -1.38
C PHE A 99 -3.61 -4.30 -1.95
N GLN A 100 -4.57 -4.59 -1.09
CA GLN A 100 -5.86 -5.07 -1.55
C GLN A 100 -6.61 -3.91 -2.22
N PRO A 101 -7.35 -4.17 -3.31
CA PRO A 101 -8.15 -3.14 -3.96
C PRO A 101 -9.11 -2.52 -2.95
N ASP A 102 -9.15 -1.20 -2.96
CA ASP A 102 -10.09 -0.46 -2.13
C ASP A 102 -11.51 -0.67 -2.68
N HIS A 103 -12.38 -1.25 -1.87
CA HIS A 103 -13.79 -1.44 -2.18
C HIS A 103 -14.63 -0.17 -1.91
N SER A 104 -14.00 0.99 -1.61
CA SER A 104 -14.69 2.26 -1.40
C SER A 104 -15.27 2.88 -2.69
N GLY A 105 -15.07 2.21 -3.83
CA GLY A 105 -15.68 2.59 -5.10
C GLY A 105 -17.20 2.53 -5.10
N LYS A 106 -17.84 2.96 -6.20
CA LYS A 106 -19.30 2.89 -6.37
C LYS A 106 -19.78 1.46 -6.14
N ILE A 107 -20.57 1.26 -5.08
CA ILE A 107 -21.18 -0.01 -4.74
C ILE A 107 -22.12 -0.41 -5.89
N LYS A 108 -21.90 -1.56 -6.49
CA LYS A 108 -22.79 -2.09 -7.52
C LYS A 108 -24.00 -2.76 -6.88
N ALA A 109 -25.17 -2.54 -7.45
CA ALA A 109 -26.40 -3.14 -6.95
C ALA A 109 -26.35 -4.68 -6.92
N SER A 110 -25.57 -5.29 -7.82
CA SER A 110 -25.35 -6.76 -7.86
C SER A 110 -24.51 -7.29 -6.68
N GLU A 111 -23.80 -6.43 -5.98
CA GLU A 111 -22.95 -6.77 -4.82
C GLU A 111 -23.70 -6.64 -3.50
N LEU A 112 -24.97 -6.25 -3.56
CA LEU A 112 -25.80 -6.01 -2.37
C LEU A 112 -26.87 -7.08 -2.23
N LYS A 113 -26.97 -7.64 -1.02
CA LYS A 113 -28.13 -8.39 -0.56
C LYS A 113 -28.98 -7.49 0.31
N ILE A 114 -30.23 -7.28 -0.08
CA ILE A 114 -31.19 -6.43 0.64
C ILE A 114 -32.24 -7.34 1.27
N GLU A 115 -32.40 -7.23 2.58
CA GLU A 115 -33.39 -7.97 3.37
C GLU A 115 -34.32 -6.97 4.03
N THR A 116 -35.63 -7.28 4.04
CA THR A 116 -36.65 -6.51 4.76
C THR A 116 -37.10 -7.28 5.99
N CYS A 117 -37.29 -6.58 7.07
CA CYS A 117 -37.72 -7.16 8.32
C CYS A 117 -38.62 -6.19 9.10
N ARG A 118 -39.26 -6.70 10.12
CA ARG A 118 -40.05 -5.88 11.03
C ARG A 118 -39.13 -5.00 11.86
N ALA A 119 -39.53 -3.74 12.05
CA ALA A 119 -38.80 -2.86 12.93
C ALA A 119 -38.97 -3.33 14.39
N SER A 120 -37.88 -3.36 15.15
CA SER A 120 -37.88 -3.65 16.57
C SER A 120 -38.02 -2.35 17.36
N GLY A 121 -39.03 -2.24 18.23
CA GLY A 121 -39.19 -1.07 19.10
C GLY A 121 -40.60 -0.96 19.71
N PRO A 122 -40.79 -0.07 20.68
CA PRO A 122 -42.12 0.21 21.23
C PRO A 122 -42.96 0.91 20.15
N GLY A 123 -43.90 0.19 19.56
CA GLY A 123 -44.74 0.69 18.48
C GLY A 123 -46.10 0.01 18.43
N GLY A 124 -47.10 0.71 17.87
CA GLY A 124 -48.45 0.23 17.67
C GLY A 124 -48.60 -0.80 16.53
N GLN A 125 -49.82 -1.04 16.07
CA GLN A 125 -50.13 -2.04 15.03
C GLN A 125 -49.29 -1.95 13.75
N HIS A 126 -48.83 -0.77 13.37
CA HIS A 126 -48.04 -0.55 12.14
C HIS A 126 -46.64 -1.21 12.23
N VAL A 127 -45.97 -1.06 13.37
CA VAL A 127 -44.60 -1.62 13.58
C VAL A 127 -44.62 -3.14 13.59
N ASN A 128 -45.71 -3.72 14.12
CA ASN A 128 -45.85 -5.17 14.26
C ASN A 128 -46.39 -5.89 13.01
N LYS A 129 -46.95 -5.15 12.04
CA LYS A 129 -47.58 -5.71 10.83
C LYS A 129 -46.81 -5.42 9.52
N THR A 130 -45.91 -4.43 9.48
CA THR A 130 -45.23 -4.01 8.27
C THR A 130 -43.72 -4.25 8.35
N ASP A 131 -43.15 -4.87 7.31
CA ASP A 131 -41.69 -5.08 7.17
C ASP A 131 -41.04 -3.79 6.66
N SER A 132 -41.04 -2.75 7.51
CA SER A 132 -40.48 -1.43 7.14
C SER A 132 -38.98 -1.30 7.36
N ALA A 133 -38.37 -2.13 8.21
CA ALA A 133 -36.93 -2.12 8.41
C ALA A 133 -36.17 -2.80 7.25
N VAL A 134 -35.02 -2.27 6.93
CA VAL A 134 -34.16 -2.75 5.83
C VAL A 134 -32.78 -3.04 6.36
N ARG A 135 -32.23 -4.20 6.01
CA ARG A 135 -30.86 -4.62 6.23
C ARG A 135 -30.19 -4.79 4.87
N ILE A 136 -29.03 -4.19 4.69
CA ILE A 136 -28.23 -4.30 3.48
C ILE A 136 -26.90 -4.94 3.83
N ILE A 137 -26.52 -5.97 3.07
CA ILE A 137 -25.28 -6.70 3.24
C ILE A 137 -24.48 -6.53 1.94
N HIS A 138 -23.24 -6.06 2.05
CA HIS A 138 -22.30 -6.02 0.93
C HIS A 138 -21.60 -7.36 0.83
N LEU A 139 -21.93 -8.14 -0.19
CA LEU A 139 -21.49 -9.54 -0.36
C LEU A 139 -19.95 -9.70 -0.40
N PRO A 140 -19.16 -8.83 -1.10
CA PRO A 140 -17.73 -9.01 -1.17
C PRO A 140 -17.00 -8.79 0.16
N THR A 141 -17.50 -7.88 1.02
CA THR A 141 -16.84 -7.53 2.29
C THR A 141 -17.53 -8.12 3.51
N GLY A 142 -18.74 -8.63 3.37
CA GLY A 142 -19.57 -9.10 4.49
C GLY A 142 -20.07 -7.97 5.41
N LEU A 143 -19.83 -6.70 5.05
CA LEU A 143 -20.30 -5.56 5.84
C LEU A 143 -21.82 -5.42 5.74
N GLU A 144 -22.44 -5.09 6.86
CA GLU A 144 -23.87 -4.91 6.92
C GLU A 144 -24.26 -3.58 7.59
N ALA A 145 -25.37 -3.04 7.14
CA ALA A 145 -26.03 -1.90 7.77
C ALA A 145 -27.54 -2.10 7.76
N SER A 146 -28.21 -1.59 8.79
CA SER A 146 -29.66 -1.65 8.92
C SER A 146 -30.24 -0.29 9.28
N ALA A 147 -31.49 -0.07 8.87
CA ALA A 147 -32.29 1.09 9.25
C ALA A 147 -33.75 0.67 9.42
N GLY A 148 -34.41 1.19 10.43
CA GLY A 148 -35.82 0.86 10.78
C GLY A 148 -36.52 2.00 11.50
N GLU A 149 -35.91 3.19 11.48
CA GLU A 149 -36.40 4.36 12.22
C GLU A 149 -37.56 5.06 11.50
N GLU A 150 -37.58 4.96 10.17
CA GLU A 150 -38.57 5.62 9.36
C GLU A 150 -39.81 4.71 9.13
N ARG A 151 -40.96 5.32 8.89
CA ARG A 151 -42.19 4.59 8.51
C ARG A 151 -42.14 4.07 7.07
N SER A 152 -41.30 4.69 6.23
CA SER A 152 -41.16 4.34 4.82
C SER A 152 -39.99 3.38 4.63
N GLN A 153 -40.27 2.20 4.06
CA GLN A 153 -39.26 1.22 3.68
C GLN A 153 -38.23 1.80 2.70
N ILE A 154 -38.66 2.69 1.79
CA ILE A 154 -37.78 3.35 0.83
C ILE A 154 -36.77 4.23 1.56
N ARG A 155 -37.21 5.02 2.53
CA ARG A 155 -36.31 5.87 3.33
C ARG A 155 -35.37 5.04 4.20
N ASN A 156 -35.85 3.95 4.80
CA ASN A 156 -34.99 3.03 5.55
C ASN A 156 -33.94 2.39 4.65
N ARG A 157 -34.26 2.08 3.39
CA ARG A 157 -33.29 1.57 2.43
C ARG A 157 -32.22 2.61 2.10
N GLU A 158 -32.60 3.86 1.89
CA GLU A 158 -31.64 4.97 1.66
C GLU A 158 -30.73 5.17 2.86
N LEU A 159 -31.28 5.18 4.09
CA LEU A 159 -30.51 5.30 5.32
C LEU A 159 -29.55 4.12 5.52
N ALA A 160 -30.01 2.90 5.30
CA ALA A 160 -29.16 1.71 5.40
C ALA A 160 -28.02 1.77 4.38
N MET A 161 -28.28 2.26 3.16
CA MET A 161 -27.25 2.45 2.13
C MET A 161 -26.21 3.50 2.55
N LEU A 162 -26.64 4.65 3.06
CA LEU A 162 -25.73 5.68 3.57
C LEU A 162 -24.85 5.17 4.70
N ARG A 163 -25.43 4.44 5.67
CA ARG A 163 -24.71 3.81 6.78
C ARG A 163 -23.69 2.78 6.29
N LEU A 164 -24.04 2.00 5.28
CA LEU A 164 -23.12 1.04 4.68
C LEU A 164 -21.93 1.74 4.01
N GLN A 165 -22.21 2.80 3.25
CA GLN A 165 -21.16 3.61 2.62
C GLN A 165 -20.23 4.25 3.64
N GLU A 166 -20.76 4.81 4.72
CA GLU A 166 -19.99 5.38 5.82
C GLU A 166 -19.10 4.33 6.49
N LYS A 167 -19.63 3.14 6.80
CA LYS A 167 -18.82 2.04 7.35
C LYS A 167 -17.69 1.61 6.42
N MET A 168 -17.97 1.50 5.13
CA MET A 168 -16.95 1.14 4.14
C MET A 168 -15.87 2.21 4.07
N HIS A 169 -16.25 3.49 4.09
CA HIS A 169 -15.30 4.60 4.08
C HIS A 169 -14.39 4.59 5.32
N LEU A 170 -14.96 4.43 6.52
CA LEU A 170 -14.19 4.36 7.76
C LEU A 170 -13.20 3.20 7.78
N ILE A 171 -13.61 2.01 7.30
CA ILE A 171 -12.72 0.85 7.22
C ILE A 171 -11.60 1.08 6.20
N SER A 172 -11.91 1.71 5.07
CA SER A 172 -10.93 2.09 4.06
C SER A 172 -9.90 3.08 4.64
N GLU A 173 -10.34 4.12 5.33
CA GLU A 173 -9.43 5.08 5.99
C GLU A 173 -8.54 4.41 7.04
N GLN A 174 -9.10 3.53 7.89
CA GLN A 174 -8.32 2.79 8.89
C GLN A 174 -7.29 1.88 8.23
N ARG A 175 -7.65 1.20 7.14
CA ARG A 175 -6.73 0.37 6.36
C ARG A 175 -5.59 1.22 5.79
N HIS A 176 -5.89 2.32 5.11
CA HIS A 176 -4.86 3.22 4.57
C HIS A 176 -3.95 3.79 5.65
N ALA A 177 -4.47 4.08 6.84
CA ALA A 177 -3.66 4.51 7.97
C ALA A 177 -2.73 3.40 8.45
N SER A 178 -3.20 2.15 8.56
CA SER A 178 -2.38 1.01 8.96
C SER A 178 -1.31 0.66 7.93
N GLU A 179 -1.64 0.68 6.63
CA GLU A 179 -0.70 0.47 5.53
C GLU A 179 0.42 1.53 5.53
N LYS A 180 0.05 2.80 5.73
CA LYS A 180 1.04 3.88 5.87
C LYS A 180 1.94 3.69 7.09
N ALA A 181 1.37 3.25 8.22
CA ALA A 181 2.12 2.97 9.44
C ALA A 181 3.09 1.79 9.25
N GLU A 182 2.67 0.72 8.58
CA GLU A 182 3.51 -0.42 8.25
C GLU A 182 4.70 -0.02 7.36
N MET A 183 4.44 0.73 6.28
CA MET A 183 5.48 1.25 5.39
C MET A 183 6.44 2.18 6.13
N TRP A 184 5.92 2.98 7.08
CA TRP A 184 6.74 3.87 7.90
C TRP A 184 7.61 3.08 8.87
N LEU A 185 7.09 2.08 9.55
CA LEU A 185 7.86 1.19 10.43
C LEU A 185 8.93 0.43 9.64
N ASP A 186 8.59 -0.11 8.48
CA ASP A 186 9.54 -0.80 7.60
C ASP A 186 10.71 0.10 7.19
N HIS A 187 10.46 1.40 7.01
CA HIS A 187 11.51 2.39 6.74
C HIS A 187 12.61 2.40 7.81
N TYR A 188 12.29 2.15 9.08
CA TYR A 188 13.25 2.14 10.18
C TYR A 188 13.95 0.78 10.38
N HIS A 189 13.32 -0.32 9.93
CA HIS A 189 13.86 -1.67 10.07
C HIS A 189 14.81 -2.03 8.93
N LEU A 190 16.03 -1.46 8.95
CA LEU A 190 17.11 -1.79 8.01
C LEU A 190 18.11 -2.74 8.67
N GLU A 191 18.13 -4.01 8.26
CA GLU A 191 19.15 -4.96 8.67
C GLU A 191 20.47 -4.73 7.92
N ARG A 192 21.58 -4.61 8.66
CA ARG A 192 22.92 -4.40 8.11
C ARG A 192 23.65 -5.73 7.94
N GLY A 193 23.13 -6.61 7.09
CA GLY A 193 23.72 -7.93 6.84
C GLY A 193 22.95 -8.64 5.75
N GLY A 194 23.40 -9.82 5.33
CA GLY A 194 22.65 -10.68 4.41
C GLY A 194 22.21 -10.01 3.10
N ALA A 195 23.02 -9.12 2.52
CA ALA A 195 22.62 -8.36 1.33
C ALA A 195 22.25 -9.29 0.18
N VAL A 196 21.04 -9.14 -0.38
CA VAL A 196 20.55 -9.89 -1.54
C VAL A 196 21.31 -9.52 -2.80
N ARG A 197 21.69 -8.24 -2.94
CA ARG A 197 22.52 -7.73 -4.05
C ARG A 197 23.60 -6.78 -3.53
N THR A 198 24.72 -6.75 -4.25
CA THR A 198 25.85 -5.86 -3.93
C THR A 198 26.25 -5.08 -5.18
N PHE A 199 26.38 -3.76 -5.03
CA PHE A 199 26.83 -2.83 -6.06
C PHE A 199 28.16 -2.21 -5.68
N LYS A 200 28.99 -1.86 -6.68
CA LYS A 200 30.31 -1.22 -6.49
C LYS A 200 30.47 0.00 -7.38
N GLY A 201 31.20 0.97 -6.88
CA GLY A 201 31.60 2.16 -7.63
C GLY A 201 30.51 3.22 -7.82
N MET A 202 30.86 4.26 -8.54
CA MET A 202 29.98 5.37 -8.93
C MET A 202 30.15 5.63 -10.42
N PRO A 203 29.15 5.38 -11.30
CA PRO A 203 27.82 4.87 -10.98
C PRO A 203 27.83 3.43 -10.45
N PRO A 204 26.80 3.03 -9.66
CA PRO A 204 26.72 1.68 -9.09
C PRO A 204 26.64 0.62 -10.17
N LYS A 205 27.55 -0.36 -10.15
CA LYS A 205 27.52 -1.55 -11.00
C LYS A 205 27.38 -2.78 -10.13
N GLU A 206 26.53 -3.72 -10.55
CA GLU A 206 26.32 -4.96 -9.79
C GLU A 206 27.63 -5.75 -9.74
N ALA A 207 28.02 -6.16 -8.54
CA ALA A 207 29.17 -7.02 -8.34
C ALA A 207 28.75 -8.46 -8.62
N LYS A 208 29.39 -9.11 -9.59
CA LYS A 208 29.23 -10.55 -9.78
C LYS A 208 29.58 -11.27 -8.46
N LYS A 209 28.73 -12.21 -8.07
CA LYS A 209 29.00 -13.10 -6.92
C LYS A 209 30.24 -13.93 -7.17
#